data_6ecf3e2d0d65bf5fccfe5f3aac4c117c
#
_entry.id   6ecf3e2d0d65bf5fccfe5f3aac4c117c
#
_cell.length_a   1.000
_cell.length_b   1.000
_cell.length_c   1.000
_cell.angle_alpha   90.00
_cell.angle_beta   90.00
_cell.angle_gamma   90.00
#
_symmetry.space_group_name_H-M   'P 1'
#
loop_
_entity.id
_entity.type
_entity.pdbx_description
1 polymer ?
#
loop_
_entity_poly.entity_id
_entity_poly.type
_entity_poly.pdbx_seq_one_letter_code
_entity_poly.pdbx_strand_id
1 'polypeptide(L)'
;MARPQPVSNGMNKKILIGAAAVIIGGLILFVGNKKPSETDGAISSVLKEKIYFKEAIGQKAPDFELESIDGKAVRLSEYLGKNVILFFNEGSMCYPACWNQIAELGNDSRFDTESIAAFSIVADSRNQWLSIVSKSSNFTKSKILFDTSRSVSKAYDVLYLDSSMHPGGFPGHTYFIVDEEGIIRFTLDDPNMALANDGLIKEIEKLKSR
;
A
#
# COMPACT_ATOMS: atom_id res chain seq x y z
N MET A 1 9.45 -33.57 59.91
CA MET A 1 8.14 -34.02 60.35
C MET A 1 7.31 -34.41 59.11
N ALA A 2 6.65 -35.51 59.22
CA ALA A 2 6.20 -36.45 58.23
C ALA A 2 5.17 -35.96 57.19
N ARG A 3 5.30 -36.41 55.94
CA ARG A 3 4.21 -36.54 54.97
C ARG A 3 3.16 -37.51 55.44
N PRO A 4 1.93 -37.45 54.97
CA PRO A 4 1.19 -38.66 54.67
C PRO A 4 0.83 -38.76 53.18
N GLN A 5 0.95 -39.99 52.73
CA GLN A 5 0.65 -40.55 51.42
C GLN A 5 -0.81 -41.11 51.36
N PRO A 6 -1.23 -41.65 50.24
CA PRO A 6 -2.61 -41.56 49.72
C PRO A 6 -3.48 -42.75 50.08
N VAL A 7 -4.77 -42.62 49.89
CA VAL A 7 -5.72 -43.73 49.98
C VAL A 7 -6.35 -44.00 48.62
N SER A 8 -6.12 -45.19 48.11
CA SER A 8 -6.78 -45.82 46.99
C SER A 8 -8.08 -46.50 47.47
N ASN A 9 -9.13 -46.43 46.66
CA ASN A 9 -10.20 -47.44 46.57
C ASN A 9 -10.79 -47.27 45.17
N GLY A 10 -10.83 -48.18 44.32
CA GLY A 10 -10.94 -49.63 44.26
C GLY A 10 -12.39 -50.05 43.95
N MET A 11 -12.55 -50.52 42.69
CA MET A 11 -13.58 -51.49 42.23
C MET A 11 -15.04 -50.96 42.12
N ASN A 12 -15.84 -51.25 41.10
CA ASN A 12 -16.07 -52.46 40.34
C ASN A 12 -16.75 -52.28 39.00
N LYS A 13 -16.41 -53.15 38.08
CA LYS A 13 -17.07 -53.42 36.79
C LYS A 13 -18.51 -53.87 36.97
N LYS A 14 -19.42 -53.45 36.14
CA LYS A 14 -20.48 -54.31 35.58
C LYS A 14 -20.76 -53.87 34.13
N ILE A 15 -20.48 -54.80 33.26
CA ILE A 15 -20.85 -54.87 31.85
C ILE A 15 -22.35 -55.09 31.77
N LEU A 16 -23.05 -54.31 30.98
CA LEU A 16 -24.36 -54.72 30.46
C LEU A 16 -24.38 -54.39 28.95
N ILE A 17 -24.43 -55.49 28.21
CA ILE A 17 -24.66 -55.52 26.77
C ILE A 17 -26.16 -55.38 26.57
N GLY A 18 -26.56 -54.44 25.78
CA GLY A 18 -27.94 -54.30 25.31
C GLY A 18 -27.91 -53.76 23.88
N ALA A 19 -28.19 -54.67 22.97
CA ALA A 19 -28.41 -54.32 21.56
C ALA A 19 -29.78 -53.65 21.39
N ALA A 20 -29.84 -52.68 20.53
CA ALA A 20 -30.89 -52.59 19.51
C ALA A 20 -30.98 -51.22 18.81
N ALA A 21 -31.20 -51.35 17.54
CA ALA A 21 -31.92 -50.47 16.63
C ALA A 21 -31.17 -49.26 16.02
N VAL A 22 -30.69 -49.55 14.85
CA VAL A 22 -30.38 -48.62 13.75
C VAL A 22 -31.66 -47.87 13.38
N ILE A 23 -31.71 -46.56 13.60
CA ILE A 23 -32.60 -45.64 12.88
C ILE A 23 -31.71 -44.72 12.07
N ILE A 24 -31.61 -45.03 10.80
CA ILE A 24 -31.00 -44.12 9.78
C ILE A 24 -32.05 -43.02 9.53
N GLY A 25 -31.96 -41.94 10.29
CA GLY A 25 -32.63 -40.70 9.99
C GLY A 25 -31.68 -39.76 9.30
N GLY A 26 -31.79 -39.65 7.97
CA GLY A 26 -30.97 -38.74 7.18
C GLY A 26 -31.24 -37.28 7.58
N LEU A 27 -30.32 -36.73 8.37
CA LEU A 27 -30.23 -35.27 8.53
C LEU A 27 -29.38 -34.74 7.40
N ILE A 28 -30.01 -34.34 6.30
CA ILE A 28 -29.39 -33.56 5.25
C ILE A 28 -29.04 -32.19 5.87
N LEU A 29 -27.80 -32.05 6.33
CA LEU A 29 -27.23 -30.74 6.63
C LEU A 29 -27.13 -29.97 5.32
N PHE A 30 -28.10 -29.08 5.11
CA PHE A 30 -28.05 -28.06 4.07
C PHE A 30 -26.92 -27.08 4.45
N VAL A 31 -25.69 -27.42 4.06
CA VAL A 31 -24.58 -26.47 4.09
C VAL A 31 -24.92 -25.45 3.01
N GLY A 32 -25.57 -24.39 3.45
CA GLY A 32 -25.79 -23.23 2.61
C GLY A 32 -24.44 -22.69 2.14
N ASN A 33 -24.12 -22.95 0.89
CA ASN A 33 -22.99 -22.36 0.20
C ASN A 33 -23.28 -20.85 0.08
N LYS A 34 -22.92 -20.08 1.12
CA LYS A 34 -22.88 -18.61 0.99
C LYS A 34 -21.81 -18.33 -0.05
N LYS A 35 -22.23 -17.95 -1.26
CA LYS A 35 -21.32 -17.29 -2.19
C LYS A 35 -20.65 -16.14 -1.44
N PRO A 36 -19.30 -16.00 -1.50
CA PRO A 36 -18.64 -14.81 -1.00
C PRO A 36 -19.28 -13.59 -1.64
N SER A 37 -19.56 -12.55 -0.87
CA SER A 37 -20.11 -11.31 -1.43
C SER A 37 -19.06 -10.73 -2.41
N GLU A 38 -19.52 -10.24 -3.54
CA GLU A 38 -18.64 -9.64 -4.55
C GLU A 38 -17.78 -8.49 -3.99
N THR A 39 -18.21 -7.87 -2.88
CA THR A 39 -17.47 -6.85 -2.15
C THR A 39 -16.22 -7.38 -1.45
N ASP A 40 -16.26 -8.61 -0.87
CA ASP A 40 -15.08 -9.20 -0.21
C ASP A 40 -14.01 -9.63 -1.24
N GLY A 41 -14.43 -9.99 -2.45
CA GLY A 41 -13.55 -10.29 -3.57
C GLY A 41 -12.82 -9.06 -4.11
N ALA A 42 -13.49 -7.92 -4.18
CA ALA A 42 -12.92 -6.67 -4.69
C ALA A 42 -11.85 -6.09 -3.74
N ILE A 43 -12.09 -6.10 -2.43
CA ILE A 43 -11.12 -5.63 -1.43
C ILE A 43 -9.89 -6.55 -1.38
N SER A 44 -10.08 -7.86 -1.52
CA SER A 44 -8.98 -8.83 -1.54
C SER A 44 -8.15 -8.79 -2.83
N SER A 45 -8.71 -8.33 -3.96
CA SER A 45 -7.98 -8.23 -5.22
C SER A 45 -7.09 -7.01 -5.32
N VAL A 46 -7.46 -5.90 -4.66
CA VAL A 46 -6.70 -4.63 -4.67
C VAL A 46 -5.32 -4.76 -3.98
N LEU A 47 -5.16 -5.70 -3.04
CA LEU A 47 -3.90 -5.93 -2.32
C LEU A 47 -3.06 -7.09 -2.90
N LYS A 48 -3.39 -7.63 -4.06
CA LYS A 48 -2.81 -8.88 -4.55
C LYS A 48 -1.68 -8.70 -5.58
N GLU A 49 -1.51 -7.50 -6.12
CA GLU A 49 -0.47 -7.22 -7.11
C GLU A 49 0.73 -6.59 -6.40
N LYS A 50 1.78 -7.38 -6.18
CA LYS A 50 3.10 -6.91 -5.75
C LYS A 50 4.02 -6.94 -6.96
N ILE A 51 4.74 -5.86 -7.19
CA ILE A 51 5.83 -5.79 -8.16
C ILE A 51 7.18 -5.84 -7.44
N TYR A 52 8.24 -6.14 -8.17
CA TYR A 52 9.61 -5.98 -7.73
C TYR A 52 10.19 -4.73 -8.40
N PHE A 53 10.77 -3.82 -7.61
CA PHE A 53 11.25 -2.52 -8.11
C PHE A 53 12.16 -2.64 -9.35
N LYS A 54 13.12 -3.57 -9.30
CA LYS A 54 14.08 -3.80 -10.39
C LYS A 54 13.47 -4.33 -11.70
N GLU A 55 12.26 -4.89 -11.61
CA GLU A 55 11.54 -5.52 -12.72
C GLU A 55 10.24 -4.78 -13.04
N ALA A 56 10.01 -3.62 -12.43
CA ALA A 56 8.73 -2.91 -12.50
C ALA A 56 8.40 -2.35 -13.89
N ILE A 57 9.41 -1.98 -14.67
CA ILE A 57 9.19 -1.36 -15.99
C ILE A 57 8.50 -2.36 -16.92
N GLY A 58 7.39 -1.92 -17.52
CA GLY A 58 6.53 -2.73 -18.39
C GLY A 58 5.44 -3.51 -17.64
N GLN A 59 5.46 -3.54 -16.31
CA GLN A 59 4.39 -4.15 -15.51
C GLN A 59 3.25 -3.15 -15.26
N LYS A 60 2.05 -3.68 -15.04
CA LYS A 60 0.92 -2.88 -14.57
C LYS A 60 1.22 -2.37 -13.17
N ALA A 61 0.98 -1.08 -12.94
CA ALA A 61 1.13 -0.48 -11.63
C ALA A 61 0.09 -1.08 -10.65
N PRO A 62 0.50 -1.55 -9.45
CA PRO A 62 -0.44 -1.96 -8.43
C PRO A 62 -1.44 -0.84 -8.11
N ASP A 63 -2.75 -1.13 -8.24
CA ASP A 63 -3.77 -0.15 -7.90
C ASP A 63 -3.82 0.05 -6.38
N PHE A 64 -4.16 1.27 -5.97
CA PHE A 64 -4.32 1.62 -4.57
C PHE A 64 -5.40 2.67 -4.38
N GLU A 65 -5.87 2.79 -3.14
CA GLU A 65 -6.68 3.91 -2.67
C GLU A 65 -6.06 4.46 -1.40
N LEU A 66 -5.69 5.74 -1.40
CA LEU A 66 -5.08 6.44 -0.27
C LEU A 66 -5.82 7.74 0.04
N GLU A 67 -5.85 8.13 1.32
CA GLU A 67 -6.32 9.43 1.73
C GLU A 67 -5.31 10.51 1.33
N SER A 68 -5.80 11.62 0.78
CA SER A 68 -4.99 12.79 0.42
C SER A 68 -4.99 13.85 1.51
N ILE A 69 -4.11 14.86 1.37
CA ILE A 69 -3.99 15.96 2.34
C ILE A 69 -5.30 16.76 2.51
N ASP A 70 -6.14 16.84 1.48
CA ASP A 70 -7.46 17.50 1.53
C ASP A 70 -8.57 16.58 2.06
N GLY A 71 -8.25 15.35 2.47
CA GLY A 71 -9.16 14.39 3.09
C GLY A 71 -9.99 13.59 2.10
N LYS A 72 -9.68 13.64 0.81
CA LYS A 72 -10.35 12.84 -0.21
C LYS A 72 -9.62 11.52 -0.42
N ALA A 73 -10.36 10.48 -0.77
CA ALA A 73 -9.77 9.26 -1.31
C ALA A 73 -9.27 9.50 -2.73
N VAL A 74 -8.07 9.00 -3.02
CA VAL A 74 -7.46 9.01 -4.35
C VAL A 74 -7.13 7.59 -4.73
N ARG A 75 -7.69 7.12 -5.85
CA ARG A 75 -7.43 5.80 -6.41
C ARG A 75 -6.61 5.94 -7.70
N LEU A 76 -5.52 5.17 -7.83
CA LEU A 76 -4.65 5.27 -8.99
C LEU A 76 -5.39 4.96 -10.31
N SER A 77 -6.26 3.96 -10.33
CA SER A 77 -7.02 3.59 -11.53
C SER A 77 -7.99 4.68 -12.04
N GLU A 78 -8.32 5.69 -11.23
CA GLU A 78 -9.10 6.86 -11.67
C GLU A 78 -8.28 7.82 -12.55
N TYR A 79 -6.98 7.61 -12.63
CA TYR A 79 -6.04 8.42 -13.44
C TYR A 79 -5.65 7.74 -14.76
N LEU A 80 -6.32 6.65 -15.16
CA LEU A 80 -6.17 6.09 -16.51
C LEU A 80 -6.46 7.18 -17.55
N GLY A 81 -5.68 7.20 -18.63
CA GLY A 81 -5.67 8.29 -19.61
C GLY A 81 -4.75 9.46 -19.25
N LYS A 82 -4.01 9.38 -18.13
CA LYS A 82 -2.99 10.36 -17.76
C LYS A 82 -1.67 9.67 -17.45
N ASN A 83 -0.57 10.38 -17.66
CA ASN A 83 0.72 9.99 -17.12
C ASN A 83 0.77 10.39 -15.64
N VAL A 84 1.06 9.44 -14.75
CA VAL A 84 1.08 9.66 -13.30
C VAL A 84 2.47 9.50 -12.75
N ILE A 85 2.95 10.52 -12.02
CA ILE A 85 4.18 10.46 -11.23
C ILE A 85 3.81 10.06 -9.81
N LEU A 86 4.43 9.00 -9.30
CA LEU A 86 4.38 8.59 -7.91
C LEU A 86 5.75 8.82 -7.29
N PHE A 87 5.82 9.70 -6.30
CA PHE A 87 7.03 9.98 -5.53
C PHE A 87 6.88 9.41 -4.13
N PHE A 88 7.45 8.24 -3.89
CA PHE A 88 7.56 7.64 -2.56
C PHE A 88 8.72 8.28 -1.81
N ASN A 89 8.52 8.60 -0.53
CA ASN A 89 9.56 9.25 0.27
C ASN A 89 9.32 9.08 1.78
N GLU A 90 10.34 9.39 2.59
CA GLU A 90 10.29 9.29 4.06
C GLU A 90 9.45 10.38 4.74
N GLY A 91 8.84 11.26 3.96
CA GLY A 91 7.90 12.25 4.46
C GLY A 91 8.50 13.28 5.41
N SER A 92 7.88 13.44 6.56
CA SER A 92 8.23 14.49 7.53
C SER A 92 9.63 14.37 8.10
N MET A 93 10.22 13.19 8.09
CA MET A 93 11.56 12.93 8.63
C MET A 93 12.68 13.34 7.68
N CYS A 94 12.41 13.40 6.38
CA CYS A 94 13.40 13.69 5.34
C CYS A 94 13.46 15.20 5.01
N TYR A 95 13.79 16.01 6.02
CA TYR A 95 14.02 17.46 5.83
C TYR A 95 15.51 17.73 5.59
N PRO A 96 15.90 18.60 4.63
CA PRO A 96 15.02 19.36 3.73
C PRO A 96 14.74 18.65 2.38
N ALA A 97 15.42 17.56 2.04
CA ALA A 97 15.44 17.00 0.69
C ALA A 97 14.06 16.59 0.17
N CYS A 98 13.36 15.67 0.88
CA CYS A 98 12.03 15.25 0.45
C CYS A 98 11.02 16.40 0.50
N TRP A 99 11.13 17.30 1.47
CA TRP A 99 10.24 18.45 1.57
C TRP A 99 10.38 19.37 0.35
N ASN A 100 11.61 19.64 -0.08
CA ASN A 100 11.86 20.44 -1.27
C ASN A 100 11.23 19.78 -2.51
N GLN A 101 11.43 18.47 -2.68
CA GLN A 101 10.87 17.75 -3.83
C GLN A 101 9.34 17.68 -3.79
N ILE A 102 8.72 17.48 -2.61
CA ILE A 102 7.25 17.52 -2.44
C ILE A 102 6.71 18.90 -2.85
N ALA A 103 7.36 19.98 -2.40
CA ALA A 103 6.98 21.33 -2.73
C ALA A 103 7.17 21.62 -4.23
N GLU A 104 8.29 21.23 -4.83
CA GLU A 104 8.58 21.41 -6.24
C GLU A 104 7.60 20.66 -7.14
N LEU A 105 7.24 19.42 -6.83
CA LEU A 105 6.21 18.69 -7.57
C LEU A 105 4.86 19.37 -7.51
N GLY A 106 4.49 19.98 -6.37
CA GLY A 106 3.23 20.68 -6.22
C GLY A 106 3.20 22.04 -6.92
N ASN A 107 4.32 22.75 -6.97
CA ASN A 107 4.40 24.11 -7.52
C ASN A 107 4.70 24.16 -9.02
N ASP A 108 5.23 23.08 -9.59
CA ASP A 108 5.53 23.01 -11.02
C ASP A 108 4.27 22.68 -11.83
N SER A 109 3.76 23.67 -12.53
CA SER A 109 2.51 23.53 -13.31
C SER A 109 2.56 22.49 -14.42
N ARG A 110 3.74 22.00 -14.79
CA ARG A 110 3.89 20.91 -15.77
C ARG A 110 3.32 19.57 -15.26
N PHE A 111 3.19 19.40 -13.93
CA PHE A 111 2.69 18.18 -13.28
C PHE A 111 1.21 18.25 -12.87
N ASP A 112 0.51 19.31 -13.17
CA ASP A 112 -0.92 19.47 -12.90
C ASP A 112 -1.66 19.91 -14.16
N THR A 113 -1.78 18.99 -15.11
CA THR A 113 -2.42 19.21 -16.42
C THR A 113 -3.54 18.18 -16.65
N GLU A 114 -4.24 18.31 -17.76
CA GLU A 114 -5.23 17.29 -18.16
C GLU A 114 -4.58 15.92 -18.45
N SER A 115 -3.30 15.91 -18.85
CA SER A 115 -2.57 14.69 -19.24
C SER A 115 -1.53 14.20 -18.24
N ILE A 116 -1.23 14.97 -17.17
CA ILE A 116 -0.21 14.61 -16.18
C ILE A 116 -0.72 14.91 -14.78
N ALA A 117 -0.51 13.97 -13.86
CA ALA A 117 -0.70 14.16 -12.43
C ALA A 117 0.54 13.70 -11.65
N ALA A 118 0.85 14.37 -10.52
CA ALA A 118 1.93 13.94 -9.64
C ALA A 118 1.45 13.85 -8.19
N PHE A 119 1.88 12.80 -7.50
CA PHE A 119 1.56 12.54 -6.11
C PHE A 119 2.81 12.23 -5.31
N SER A 120 2.89 12.81 -4.11
CA SER A 120 3.88 12.42 -3.10
C SER A 120 3.24 11.46 -2.13
N ILE A 121 3.82 10.25 -1.97
CA ILE A 121 3.31 9.19 -1.10
C ILE A 121 4.21 9.07 0.12
N VAL A 122 3.63 9.25 1.30
CA VAL A 122 4.34 9.24 2.59
C VAL A 122 3.69 8.27 3.56
N ALA A 123 4.49 7.69 4.46
CA ALA A 123 3.99 6.78 5.50
C ALA A 123 3.56 7.52 6.79
N ASP A 124 3.64 8.84 6.81
CA ASP A 124 3.18 9.68 7.91
C ASP A 124 1.65 9.69 8.05
N SER A 125 1.16 10.20 9.18
CA SER A 125 -0.25 10.50 9.35
C SER A 125 -0.63 11.83 8.69
N ARG A 126 -1.89 11.93 8.22
CA ARG A 126 -2.43 13.18 7.69
C ARG A 126 -2.34 14.34 8.67
N ASN A 127 -2.63 14.10 9.97
CA ASN A 127 -2.58 15.14 11.00
C ASN A 127 -1.18 15.76 11.17
N GLN A 128 -0.12 14.95 11.03
CA GLN A 128 1.25 15.41 11.07
C GLN A 128 1.53 16.39 9.91
N TRP A 129 1.12 16.04 8.69
CA TRP A 129 1.28 16.88 7.51
C TRP A 129 0.39 18.12 7.52
N LEU A 130 -0.82 18.07 8.07
CA LEU A 130 -1.64 19.27 8.26
C LEU A 130 -0.92 20.31 9.13
N SER A 131 -0.21 19.88 10.18
CA SER A 131 0.61 20.77 11.01
C SER A 131 1.79 21.39 10.24
N ILE A 132 2.40 20.65 9.28
CA ILE A 132 3.49 21.14 8.44
C ILE A 132 2.97 22.15 7.42
N VAL A 133 1.93 21.77 6.68
CA VAL A 133 1.33 22.61 5.62
C VAL A 133 0.79 23.92 6.19
N SER A 134 0.21 23.90 7.41
CA SER A 134 -0.29 25.14 8.06
C SER A 134 0.81 26.15 8.35
N LYS A 135 2.08 25.74 8.41
CA LYS A 135 3.23 26.59 8.73
C LYS A 135 4.04 27.02 7.48
N SER A 136 3.73 26.49 6.31
CA SER A 136 4.49 26.76 5.10
C SER A 136 3.58 26.79 3.86
N SER A 137 3.54 27.93 3.19
CA SER A 137 2.80 28.11 1.92
C SER A 137 3.38 27.29 0.76
N ASN A 138 4.59 26.76 0.89
CA ASN A 138 5.26 26.02 -0.16
C ASN A 138 4.53 24.72 -0.53
N PHE A 139 3.72 24.18 0.38
CA PHE A 139 2.98 22.91 0.19
C PHE A 139 1.53 23.10 -0.25
N THR A 140 1.08 24.33 -0.48
CA THR A 140 -0.35 24.63 -0.76
C THR A 140 -0.89 23.88 -1.99
N LYS A 141 -0.04 23.57 -2.96
CA LYS A 141 -0.39 22.84 -4.18
C LYS A 141 0.07 21.38 -4.17
N SER A 142 0.75 20.95 -3.12
CA SER A 142 1.30 19.59 -3.06
C SER A 142 0.18 18.56 -2.88
N LYS A 143 0.14 17.53 -3.73
CA LYS A 143 -0.78 16.41 -3.65
C LYS A 143 -0.11 15.29 -2.86
N ILE A 144 -0.35 15.29 -1.54
CA ILE A 144 0.26 14.33 -0.60
C ILE A 144 -0.76 13.25 -0.28
N LEU A 145 -0.35 11.98 -0.42
CA LEU A 145 -1.14 10.78 -0.11
C LEU A 145 -0.51 10.03 1.07
N PHE A 146 -1.35 9.46 1.93
CA PHE A 146 -0.93 8.84 3.18
C PHE A 146 -1.02 7.31 3.15
N ASP A 147 0.11 6.64 2.99
CA ASP A 147 0.26 5.19 3.11
C ASP A 147 0.70 4.80 4.54
N THR A 148 -0.10 5.15 5.54
CA THR A 148 0.22 4.93 6.96
C THR A 148 0.44 3.45 7.31
N SER A 149 -0.21 2.55 6.58
CA SER A 149 -0.04 1.10 6.72
C SER A 149 1.20 0.56 6.00
N ARG A 150 1.81 1.35 5.14
CA ARG A 150 2.88 0.95 4.22
C ARG A 150 2.49 -0.16 3.25
N SER A 151 1.19 -0.36 3.02
CA SER A 151 0.70 -1.42 2.13
C SER A 151 1.06 -1.14 0.68
N VAL A 152 0.93 0.12 0.25
CA VAL A 152 1.30 0.56 -1.11
C VAL A 152 2.81 0.55 -1.27
N SER A 153 3.57 1.07 -0.31
CA SER A 153 5.04 1.01 -0.31
C SER A 153 5.57 -0.43 -0.40
N LYS A 154 4.90 -1.39 0.25
CA LYS A 154 5.24 -2.83 0.14
C LYS A 154 4.87 -3.40 -1.23
N ALA A 155 3.73 -3.01 -1.80
CA ALA A 155 3.29 -3.47 -3.12
C ALA A 155 4.24 -2.99 -4.22
N TYR A 156 4.78 -1.79 -4.08
CA TYR A 156 5.77 -1.19 -4.99
C TYR A 156 7.22 -1.56 -4.69
N ASP A 157 7.48 -2.37 -3.65
CA ASP A 157 8.81 -2.86 -3.24
C ASP A 157 9.83 -1.74 -2.93
N VAL A 158 9.38 -0.64 -2.32
CA VAL A 158 10.20 0.57 -2.12
C VAL A 158 10.76 0.74 -0.70
N LEU A 159 10.49 -0.21 0.23
CA LEU A 159 10.89 -0.05 1.63
C LEU A 159 12.37 -0.38 1.93
N TYR A 160 13.07 -1.02 1.00
CA TYR A 160 14.45 -1.50 1.20
C TYR A 160 15.41 -1.01 0.13
N LEU A 161 15.07 0.09 -0.55
CA LEU A 161 15.92 0.67 -1.58
C LEU A 161 17.04 1.52 -0.97
N ASP A 162 18.06 1.79 -1.75
CA ASP A 162 19.31 2.44 -1.30
C ASP A 162 19.09 3.90 -0.85
N SER A 163 18.05 4.57 -1.36
CA SER A 163 17.70 5.92 -0.96
C SER A 163 17.01 6.01 0.40
N SER A 164 16.56 4.88 0.99
CA SER A 164 15.92 4.88 2.31
C SER A 164 16.96 5.01 3.42
N MET A 165 16.81 6.02 4.28
CA MET A 165 17.58 6.17 5.52
C MET A 165 17.02 5.27 6.65
N HIS A 166 15.81 4.74 6.50
CA HIS A 166 15.12 3.88 7.47
C HIS A 166 14.56 2.62 6.80
N PRO A 167 15.43 1.73 6.25
CA PRO A 167 15.00 0.57 5.48
C PRO A 167 14.01 -0.30 6.24
N GLY A 168 12.93 -0.71 5.55
CA GLY A 168 11.82 -1.47 6.12
C GLY A 168 10.78 -0.63 6.88
N GLY A 169 11.13 0.57 7.31
CA GLY A 169 10.25 1.51 8.00
C GLY A 169 9.59 2.52 7.07
N PHE A 170 10.36 3.09 6.17
CA PHE A 170 9.91 4.15 5.25
C PHE A 170 10.49 3.94 3.86
N PRO A 171 9.74 4.32 2.79
CA PRO A 171 10.29 4.35 1.44
C PRO A 171 11.33 5.48 1.33
N GLY A 172 12.38 5.26 0.54
CA GLY A 172 13.34 6.30 0.24
C GLY A 172 12.86 7.31 -0.81
N HIS A 173 13.79 8.00 -1.44
CA HIS A 173 13.55 9.03 -2.46
C HIS A 173 13.35 8.37 -3.84
N THR A 174 12.15 7.80 -4.07
CA THR A 174 11.88 6.85 -5.15
C THR A 174 10.72 7.30 -6.03
N TYR A 175 10.90 7.19 -7.36
CA TYR A 175 9.91 7.63 -8.34
C TYR A 175 9.45 6.48 -9.23
N PHE A 176 8.18 6.57 -9.64
CA PHE A 176 7.61 5.82 -10.75
C PHE A 176 6.90 6.78 -11.70
N ILE A 177 6.97 6.51 -12.99
CA ILE A 177 6.06 7.10 -13.99
C ILE A 177 5.19 5.97 -14.52
N VAL A 178 3.89 6.14 -14.36
CA VAL A 178 2.84 5.24 -14.86
C VAL A 178 2.20 5.93 -16.06
N ASP A 179 2.07 5.23 -17.18
CA ASP A 179 1.49 5.78 -18.40
C ASP A 179 -0.05 5.78 -18.39
N GLU A 180 -0.65 6.23 -19.48
CA GLU A 180 -2.09 6.37 -19.69
C GLU A 180 -2.83 5.02 -19.62
N GLU A 181 -2.16 3.90 -19.88
CA GLU A 181 -2.68 2.53 -19.78
C GLU A 181 -2.49 1.92 -18.37
N GLY A 182 -1.85 2.63 -17.47
CA GLY A 182 -1.55 2.14 -16.12
C GLY A 182 -0.30 1.26 -16.05
N ILE A 183 0.59 1.35 -17.05
CA ILE A 183 1.85 0.58 -17.11
C ILE A 183 3.02 1.44 -16.61
N ILE A 184 3.87 0.88 -15.77
CA ILE A 184 5.08 1.53 -15.28
C ILE A 184 6.08 1.64 -16.44
N ARG A 185 6.51 2.86 -16.74
CA ARG A 185 7.45 3.17 -17.84
C ARG A 185 8.80 3.66 -17.37
N PHE A 186 8.87 4.13 -16.14
CA PHE A 186 10.12 4.63 -15.58
C PHE A 186 10.14 4.37 -14.06
N THR A 187 11.33 4.07 -13.53
CA THR A 187 11.61 3.99 -12.10
C THR A 187 12.94 4.66 -11.81
N LEU A 188 13.04 5.33 -10.67
CA LEU A 188 14.27 5.93 -10.18
C LEU A 188 14.30 5.81 -8.65
N ASP A 189 15.32 5.18 -8.12
CA ASP A 189 15.73 5.28 -6.72
C ASP A 189 16.92 6.24 -6.64
N ASP A 190 16.75 7.39 -5.96
CA ASP A 190 17.78 8.43 -5.92
C ASP A 190 18.39 8.62 -4.53
N PRO A 191 19.51 7.96 -4.20
CA PRO A 191 20.20 8.16 -2.93
C PRO A 191 20.77 9.57 -2.74
N ASN A 192 20.92 10.36 -3.81
CA ASN A 192 21.38 11.75 -3.69
C ASN A 192 20.25 12.71 -3.31
N MET A 193 18.99 12.24 -3.38
CA MET A 193 17.80 13.00 -3.03
C MET A 193 17.73 14.38 -3.73
N ALA A 194 18.12 14.42 -5.00
CA ALA A 194 18.10 15.62 -5.80
C ALA A 194 16.70 15.97 -6.29
N LEU A 195 16.50 17.24 -6.69
CA LEU A 195 15.26 17.64 -7.38
C LEU A 195 15.21 16.98 -8.76
N ALA A 196 14.09 16.30 -9.06
CA ALA A 196 13.97 15.45 -10.24
C ALA A 196 13.05 16.00 -11.33
N ASN A 197 12.40 17.14 -11.13
CA ASN A 197 11.32 17.64 -11.98
C ASN A 197 11.66 17.62 -13.48
N ASP A 198 12.79 18.19 -13.89
CA ASP A 198 13.18 18.25 -15.30
C ASP A 198 13.49 16.86 -15.88
N GLY A 199 14.05 15.96 -15.06
CA GLY A 199 14.28 14.57 -15.46
C GLY A 199 12.97 13.83 -15.71
N LEU A 200 12.01 13.96 -14.78
CA LEU A 200 10.70 13.33 -14.88
C LEU A 200 9.89 13.83 -16.09
N ILE A 201 9.93 15.12 -16.39
CA ILE A 201 9.29 15.68 -17.59
C ILE A 201 9.91 15.10 -18.87
N LYS A 202 11.23 15.00 -18.95
CA LYS A 202 11.91 14.39 -20.12
C LYS A 202 11.52 12.93 -20.32
N GLU A 203 11.33 12.17 -19.23
CA GLU A 203 10.87 10.79 -19.34
C GLU A 203 9.42 10.71 -19.85
N ILE A 204 8.52 11.60 -19.39
CA ILE A 204 7.14 11.66 -19.88
C ILE A 204 7.11 12.06 -21.37
N GLU A 205 7.95 13.03 -21.79
CA GLU A 205 8.02 13.45 -23.21
C GLU A 205 8.41 12.29 -24.14
N LYS A 206 9.29 11.39 -23.70
CA LYS A 206 9.65 10.16 -24.44
C LYS A 206 8.45 9.21 -24.63
N LEU A 207 7.48 9.21 -23.73
CA LEU A 207 6.28 8.37 -23.88
C LEU A 207 5.36 8.89 -24.98
N LYS A 208 5.26 10.21 -25.18
CA LYS A 208 4.45 10.83 -26.22
C LYS A 208 4.97 10.60 -27.65
N SER A 209 6.23 10.19 -27.78
CA SER A 209 6.90 9.96 -29.06
C SER A 209 6.86 8.50 -29.52
N ARG A 210 6.18 7.62 -28.78
CA ARG A 210 6.02 6.20 -29.09
C ARG A 210 4.66 5.93 -29.71
#